data_3ef84f72849e953ff4ce268999245e4f
#
_entry.id   3ef84f72849e953ff4ce268999245e4f
#
_cell.length_a   1.000
_cell.length_b   1.000
_cell.length_c   1.000
_cell.angle_alpha   90.00
_cell.angle_beta   90.00
_cell.angle_gamma   90.00
#
_symmetry.space_group_name_H-M   'P 1'
#
loop_
_entity.id
_entity.type
_entity.pdbx_description
1 polymer ?
#
loop_
_entity_poly.entity_id
_entity_poly.type
_entity_poly.pdbx_seq_one_letter_code
_entity_poly.pdbx_strand_id
1 'polypeptide(L)'
;MPEKKLYDLTVDPEFRDLIPPLNEEELKLLEESLVADGCESPLIVWNGVIVDGHNRYAICRKHEIPFAIQEKNFSSRDDAMLWMLRNQLGRRNLNNYQRVELVLKFEPLVKNAAEQRMMAGKAANPVPTLAQGQTKGRTRDHLSEAAGVSHGTFAKAKKLVQSADEETKRELRAGKVTVNRAYTELLEKEHEGETKICERCKQEKPLSAFSIPSNRRSFSSVCRDCEKEISAVAKSAAEAAAKPADTAAKPADTAAKPADIAASSEPPCPIPG
;
A
#
# COMPACT_ATOMS: atom_id res chain seq x y z
N MET A 1 30.59 19.53 3.75
CA MET A 1 29.11 19.70 3.82
C MET A 1 28.72 20.68 2.74
N PRO A 2 27.58 20.55 2.04
CA PRO A 2 27.18 21.54 1.05
C PRO A 2 26.97 22.90 1.74
N GLU A 3 27.35 23.96 1.04
CA GLU A 3 27.23 25.33 1.53
C GLU A 3 25.77 25.72 1.72
N LYS A 4 25.40 26.25 2.89
CA LYS A 4 24.06 26.76 3.16
C LYS A 4 24.01 28.26 2.86
N LYS A 5 23.11 28.65 1.96
CA LYS A 5 22.80 30.05 1.66
C LYS A 5 21.36 30.18 1.16
N LEU A 6 20.92 31.42 0.98
CA LEU A 6 19.62 31.68 0.34
C LEU A 6 19.80 31.57 -1.18
N TYR A 7 19.29 30.49 -1.76
CA TYR A 7 19.24 30.31 -3.21
C TYR A 7 17.91 30.83 -3.75
N ASP A 8 17.95 31.40 -4.94
CA ASP A 8 16.75 31.71 -5.71
C ASP A 8 16.51 30.57 -6.70
N LEU A 9 15.48 29.77 -6.42
CA LEU A 9 15.17 28.54 -7.17
C LEU A 9 13.83 28.67 -7.86
N THR A 10 13.69 28.04 -9.01
CA THR A 10 12.45 28.00 -9.75
C THR A 10 11.53 26.93 -9.16
N VAL A 11 10.28 27.33 -8.88
CA VAL A 11 9.20 26.40 -8.49
C VAL A 11 8.38 26.08 -9.73
N ASP A 12 8.47 24.84 -10.21
CA ASP A 12 7.64 24.35 -11.30
C ASP A 12 6.26 23.94 -10.73
N PRO A 13 5.15 24.54 -11.24
CA PRO A 13 3.82 24.23 -10.72
C PRO A 13 3.44 22.75 -10.86
N GLU A 14 3.81 22.12 -11.98
CA GLU A 14 3.51 20.70 -12.22
C GLU A 14 4.25 19.82 -11.22
N PHE A 15 5.54 20.07 -10.97
CA PHE A 15 6.30 19.33 -9.96
C PHE A 15 5.74 19.53 -8.55
N ARG A 16 5.37 20.76 -8.20
CA ARG A 16 4.76 21.05 -6.90
C ARG A 16 3.45 20.31 -6.70
N ASP A 17 2.57 20.31 -7.70
CA ASP A 17 1.21 19.76 -7.60
C ASP A 17 1.18 18.22 -7.65
N LEU A 18 2.28 17.59 -8.07
CA LEU A 18 2.47 16.14 -7.95
C LEU A 18 2.67 15.69 -6.50
N ILE A 19 3.21 16.57 -5.63
CA ILE A 19 3.47 16.25 -4.22
C ILE A 19 2.17 16.44 -3.43
N PRO A 20 1.76 15.45 -2.60
CA PRO A 20 0.62 15.62 -1.73
C PRO A 20 0.84 16.82 -0.79
N PRO A 21 -0.14 17.73 -0.65
CA PRO A 21 -0.03 18.85 0.28
C PRO A 21 0.04 18.32 1.73
N LEU A 22 0.83 19.00 2.55
CA LEU A 22 0.82 18.78 4.00
C LEU A 22 -0.50 19.31 4.58
N ASN A 23 -0.99 18.68 5.65
CA ASN A 23 -2.07 19.26 6.42
C ASN A 23 -1.54 20.47 7.25
N GLU A 24 -2.45 21.26 7.83
CA GLU A 24 -2.09 22.47 8.57
C GLU A 24 -1.20 22.18 9.79
N GLU A 25 -1.45 21.07 10.49
CA GLU A 25 -0.65 20.66 11.65
C GLU A 25 0.76 20.24 11.24
N GLU A 26 0.87 19.43 10.17
CA GLU A 26 2.16 19.01 9.61
C GLU A 26 2.96 20.20 9.11
N LEU A 27 2.31 21.17 8.45
CA LEU A 27 2.97 22.36 7.95
C LEU A 27 3.49 23.22 9.11
N LYS A 28 2.69 23.39 10.17
CA LYS A 28 3.08 24.12 11.38
C LYS A 28 4.26 23.46 12.09
N LEU A 29 4.23 22.15 12.31
CA LEU A 29 5.34 21.41 12.90
C LEU A 29 6.62 21.50 12.07
N LEU A 30 6.51 21.45 10.74
CA LEU A 30 7.64 21.64 9.85
C LEU A 30 8.21 23.06 9.96
N GLU A 31 7.36 24.09 10.05
CA GLU A 31 7.75 25.47 10.21
C GLU A 31 8.47 25.69 11.54
N GLU A 32 7.92 25.20 12.64
CA GLU A 32 8.53 25.26 13.97
C GLU A 32 9.91 24.58 13.99
N SER A 33 10.06 23.40 13.41
CA SER A 33 11.33 22.68 13.33
C SER A 33 12.37 23.45 12.49
N LEU A 34 11.97 24.00 11.33
CA LEU A 34 12.89 24.75 10.49
C LEU A 34 13.35 26.07 11.12
N VAL A 35 12.48 26.71 11.90
CA VAL A 35 12.84 27.94 12.64
C VAL A 35 13.78 27.63 13.80
N ALA A 36 13.56 26.51 14.52
CA ALA A 36 14.38 26.12 15.66
C ALA A 36 15.75 25.57 15.26
N ASP A 37 15.78 24.64 14.31
CA ASP A 37 16.98 23.84 14.00
C ASP A 37 17.61 24.24 12.65
N GLY A 38 16.92 25.05 11.85
CA GLY A 38 17.32 25.39 10.49
C GLY A 38 17.03 24.28 9.49
N CYS A 39 17.35 24.50 8.23
CA CYS A 39 17.17 23.50 7.19
C CYS A 39 18.36 22.52 7.17
N GLU A 40 18.20 21.37 7.80
CA GLU A 40 19.24 20.34 7.89
C GLU A 40 19.38 19.54 6.59
N SER A 41 18.24 19.12 6.01
CA SER A 41 18.21 18.33 4.80
C SER A 41 18.27 19.20 3.55
N PRO A 42 19.16 18.93 2.58
CA PRO A 42 19.27 19.73 1.37
C PRO A 42 18.00 19.61 0.51
N LEU A 43 17.71 20.66 -0.25
CA LEU A 43 16.71 20.64 -1.30
C LEU A 43 17.27 19.95 -2.54
N ILE A 44 16.46 19.10 -3.19
CA ILE A 44 16.88 18.45 -4.44
C ILE A 44 16.47 19.33 -5.62
N VAL A 45 17.42 19.62 -6.47
CA VAL A 45 17.28 20.55 -7.59
C VAL A 45 17.72 19.87 -8.89
N TRP A 46 17.09 20.23 -9.98
CA TRP A 46 17.47 19.86 -11.34
C TRP A 46 17.43 21.10 -12.24
N ASN A 47 18.57 21.49 -12.78
CA ASN A 47 18.72 22.70 -13.62
C ASN A 47 18.09 23.96 -12.97
N GLY A 48 18.29 24.15 -11.67
CA GLY A 48 17.74 25.29 -10.92
C GLY A 48 16.25 25.18 -10.55
N VAL A 49 15.58 24.08 -10.92
CA VAL A 49 14.18 23.81 -10.59
C VAL A 49 14.11 22.87 -9.38
N ILE A 50 13.22 23.15 -8.44
CA ILE A 50 13.03 22.30 -7.25
C ILE A 50 12.32 21.02 -7.66
N VAL A 51 12.91 19.87 -7.29
CA VAL A 51 12.36 18.53 -7.50
C VAL A 51 11.84 17.92 -6.17
N ASP A 52 12.53 18.19 -5.05
CA ASP A 52 12.05 17.83 -3.71
C ASP A 52 12.37 18.94 -2.70
N GLY A 53 11.44 19.14 -1.77
CA GLY A 53 11.57 20.11 -0.69
C GLY A 53 10.79 21.42 -0.91
N HIS A 54 9.74 21.44 -1.72
CA HIS A 54 8.93 22.63 -2.02
C HIS A 54 8.41 23.33 -0.75
N ASN A 55 7.89 22.58 0.25
CA ASN A 55 7.42 23.14 1.52
C ASN A 55 8.59 23.74 2.33
N ARG A 56 9.73 23.04 2.40
CA ARG A 56 10.94 23.56 3.05
C ARG A 56 11.43 24.85 2.40
N TYR A 57 11.43 24.88 1.05
CA TYR A 57 11.81 26.09 0.32
C TYR A 57 10.92 27.27 0.66
N ALA A 58 9.58 27.07 0.64
CA ALA A 58 8.64 28.14 0.94
C ALA A 58 8.83 28.71 2.36
N ILE A 59 9.03 27.83 3.35
CA ILE A 59 9.27 28.23 4.73
C ILE A 59 10.64 28.92 4.89
N CYS A 60 11.71 28.35 4.30
CA CYS A 60 13.04 28.94 4.35
C CYS A 60 13.08 30.33 3.71
N ARG A 61 12.37 30.55 2.61
CA ARG A 61 12.25 31.88 1.99
C ARG A 61 11.46 32.85 2.86
N LYS A 62 10.39 32.40 3.52
CA LYS A 62 9.58 33.22 4.43
C LYS A 62 10.36 33.71 5.65
N HIS A 63 11.20 32.86 6.23
CA HIS A 63 11.95 33.13 7.46
C HIS A 63 13.44 33.44 7.23
N GLU A 64 13.85 33.61 5.98
CA GLU A 64 15.26 33.89 5.60
C GLU A 64 16.25 32.83 6.14
N ILE A 65 15.81 31.56 6.26
CA ILE A 65 16.63 30.47 6.77
C ILE A 65 17.54 29.97 5.64
N PRO A 66 18.87 29.94 5.81
CA PRO A 66 19.80 29.42 4.81
C PRO A 66 19.65 27.90 4.68
N PHE A 67 19.69 27.41 3.45
CA PHE A 67 19.55 26.00 3.13
C PHE A 67 20.61 25.53 2.14
N ALA A 68 20.89 24.23 2.13
CA ALA A 68 21.76 23.60 1.15
C ALA A 68 20.93 23.07 -0.03
N ILE A 69 21.55 22.99 -1.20
CA ILE A 69 20.98 22.31 -2.37
C ILE A 69 21.82 21.09 -2.75
N GLN A 70 21.18 20.09 -3.30
CA GLN A 70 21.80 18.95 -3.93
C GLN A 70 21.30 18.87 -5.37
N GLU A 71 22.20 19.14 -6.31
CA GLU A 71 21.91 19.00 -7.73
C GLU A 71 21.79 17.52 -8.07
N LYS A 72 20.74 17.16 -8.81
CA LYS A 72 20.52 15.80 -9.31
C LYS A 72 20.22 15.87 -10.79
N ASN A 73 20.99 15.13 -11.58
CA ASN A 73 20.81 15.09 -13.03
C ASN A 73 19.77 14.04 -13.41
N PHE A 74 18.84 14.43 -14.28
CA PHE A 74 17.87 13.55 -14.90
C PHE A 74 17.98 13.66 -16.42
N SER A 75 17.73 12.54 -17.13
CA SER A 75 17.82 12.50 -18.59
C SER A 75 16.64 13.21 -19.26
N SER A 76 15.52 13.30 -18.57
CA SER A 76 14.29 13.93 -19.05
C SER A 76 13.43 14.45 -17.89
N ARG A 77 12.44 15.28 -18.23
CA ARG A 77 11.41 15.73 -17.29
C ARG A 77 10.64 14.54 -16.69
N ASP A 78 10.30 13.55 -17.51
CA ASP A 78 9.58 12.34 -17.10
C ASP A 78 10.40 11.52 -16.10
N ASP A 79 11.74 11.43 -16.28
CA ASP A 79 12.62 10.76 -15.33
C ASP A 79 12.65 11.48 -13.97
N ALA A 80 12.65 12.81 -13.98
CA ALA A 80 12.56 13.60 -12.75
C ALA A 80 11.23 13.32 -12.02
N MET A 81 10.11 13.34 -12.74
CA MET A 81 8.79 13.04 -12.18
C MET A 81 8.71 11.60 -11.63
N LEU A 82 9.22 10.59 -12.36
CA LEU A 82 9.26 9.21 -11.88
C LEU A 82 10.13 9.06 -10.63
N TRP A 83 11.22 9.81 -10.54
CA TRP A 83 12.03 9.85 -9.32
C TRP A 83 11.25 10.47 -8.16
N MET A 84 10.52 11.58 -8.39
CA MET A 84 9.66 12.20 -7.37
C MET A 84 8.63 11.20 -6.85
N LEU A 85 7.96 10.47 -7.73
CA LEU A 85 7.00 9.42 -7.35
C LEU A 85 7.64 8.39 -6.42
N ARG A 86 8.80 7.84 -6.80
CA ARG A 86 9.52 6.86 -5.99
C ARG A 86 9.90 7.42 -4.62
N ASN A 87 10.38 8.66 -4.59
CA ASN A 87 10.77 9.34 -3.35
C ASN A 87 9.57 9.52 -2.41
N GLN A 88 8.41 9.93 -2.94
CA GLN A 88 7.18 10.07 -2.16
C GLN A 88 6.64 8.71 -1.67
N LEU A 89 6.64 7.68 -2.53
CA LEU A 89 6.19 6.32 -2.15
C LEU A 89 7.10 5.67 -1.10
N GLY A 90 8.38 6.05 -1.05
CA GLY A 90 9.34 5.62 -0.03
C GLY A 90 9.06 6.18 1.36
N ARG A 91 8.24 7.20 1.49
CA ARG A 91 7.84 7.76 2.79
C ARG A 91 6.93 6.79 3.51
N ARG A 92 7.26 6.44 4.76
CA ARG A 92 6.56 5.39 5.54
C ARG A 92 5.17 5.78 6.01
N ASN A 93 4.83 7.05 6.03
CA ASN A 93 3.59 7.61 6.59
C ASN A 93 2.43 7.74 5.59
N LEU A 94 2.60 7.35 4.32
CA LEU A 94 1.49 7.31 3.36
C LEU A 94 0.61 6.08 3.59
N ASN A 95 -0.70 6.30 3.78
CA ASN A 95 -1.66 5.21 3.84
C ASN A 95 -1.99 4.65 2.43
N ASN A 96 -2.71 3.52 2.37
CA ASN A 96 -3.01 2.84 1.10
C ASN A 96 -3.78 3.72 0.10
N TYR A 97 -4.69 4.57 0.57
CA TYR A 97 -5.43 5.49 -0.28
C TYR A 97 -4.51 6.55 -0.89
N GLN A 98 -3.70 7.21 -0.06
CA GLN A 98 -2.74 8.23 -0.51
C GLN A 98 -1.71 7.66 -1.50
N ARG A 99 -1.25 6.42 -1.28
CA ARG A 99 -0.33 5.74 -2.22
C ARG A 99 -0.98 5.53 -3.58
N VAL A 100 -2.24 5.09 -3.61
CA VAL A 100 -2.98 4.91 -4.86
C VAL A 100 -3.29 6.25 -5.52
N GLU A 101 -3.75 7.24 -4.78
CA GLU A 101 -4.01 8.60 -5.26
C GLU A 101 -2.75 9.20 -5.92
N LEU A 102 -1.61 9.04 -5.27
CA LEU A 102 -0.32 9.49 -5.79
C LEU A 102 0.04 8.78 -7.10
N VAL A 103 -0.02 7.45 -7.13
CA VAL A 103 0.30 6.66 -8.33
C VAL A 103 -0.62 7.02 -9.50
N LEU A 104 -1.90 7.32 -9.24
CA LEU A 104 -2.85 7.74 -10.27
C LEU A 104 -2.51 9.09 -10.91
N LYS A 105 -1.92 10.03 -10.17
CA LYS A 105 -1.41 11.29 -10.75
C LYS A 105 -0.31 11.04 -11.78
N PHE A 106 0.47 9.99 -11.60
CA PHE A 106 1.54 9.59 -12.51
C PHE A 106 1.14 8.52 -13.54
N GLU A 107 -0.15 8.12 -13.56
CA GLU A 107 -0.63 7.08 -14.48
C GLU A 107 -0.27 7.36 -15.95
N PRO A 108 -0.39 8.59 -16.50
CA PRO A 108 0.02 8.90 -17.86
C PRO A 108 1.51 8.64 -18.12
N LEU A 109 2.39 9.06 -17.22
CA LEU A 109 3.83 8.86 -17.32
C LEU A 109 4.22 7.37 -17.27
N VAL A 110 3.59 6.61 -16.36
CA VAL A 110 3.82 5.17 -16.24
C VAL A 110 3.36 4.43 -17.50
N LYS A 111 2.25 4.86 -18.10
CA LYS A 111 1.76 4.31 -19.38
C LYS A 111 2.71 4.61 -20.53
N ASN A 112 3.12 5.87 -20.69
CA ASN A 112 4.05 6.29 -21.74
C ASN A 112 5.38 5.55 -21.64
N ALA A 113 5.94 5.43 -20.45
CA ALA A 113 7.16 4.67 -20.20
C ALA A 113 7.01 3.16 -20.48
N ALA A 114 5.83 2.59 -20.31
CA ALA A 114 5.54 1.20 -20.67
C ALA A 114 5.40 1.02 -22.17
N GLU A 115 4.73 1.93 -22.87
CA GLU A 115 4.58 1.93 -24.32
C GLU A 115 5.91 2.12 -25.05
N GLN A 116 6.75 3.05 -24.60
CA GLN A 116 8.09 3.26 -25.15
C GLN A 116 8.96 1.99 -25.02
N ARG A 117 8.86 1.26 -23.90
CA ARG A 117 9.55 -0.03 -23.72
C ARG A 117 9.04 -1.12 -24.67
N MET A 118 7.74 -1.15 -24.93
CA MET A 118 7.16 -2.09 -25.91
C MET A 118 7.62 -1.79 -27.32
N MET A 119 7.73 -0.51 -27.71
CA MET A 119 8.18 -0.08 -29.03
C MET A 119 9.69 -0.27 -29.24
N ALA A 120 10.50 -0.04 -28.20
CA ALA A 120 11.95 -0.17 -28.25
C ALA A 120 12.45 -1.63 -28.39
N GLY A 121 11.57 -2.61 -28.23
CA GLY A 121 11.93 -4.02 -28.28
C GLY A 121 12.88 -4.45 -27.16
N LYS A 122 13.26 -5.76 -27.15
CA LYS A 122 14.08 -6.38 -26.10
C LYS A 122 15.54 -5.90 -26.02
N ALA A 123 15.96 -4.94 -26.84
CA ALA A 123 17.36 -4.52 -27.01
C ALA A 123 17.74 -3.22 -26.27
N ALA A 124 16.82 -2.51 -25.67
CA ALA A 124 17.14 -1.28 -24.92
C ALA A 124 17.44 -1.59 -23.45
N ASN A 125 18.54 -1.04 -22.95
CA ASN A 125 18.90 -1.08 -21.51
C ASN A 125 17.71 -0.75 -20.63
N PRO A 126 17.42 -1.54 -19.59
CA PRO A 126 16.27 -1.30 -18.75
C PRO A 126 16.45 0.04 -18.01
N VAL A 127 15.61 1.01 -18.35
CA VAL A 127 15.35 2.14 -17.45
C VAL A 127 14.93 1.52 -16.12
N PRO A 128 15.51 1.92 -14.97
CA PRO A 128 15.22 1.29 -13.69
C PRO A 128 13.72 1.30 -13.43
N THR A 129 13.13 0.14 -13.41
CA THR A 129 11.69 -0.08 -13.21
C THR A 129 11.29 0.35 -11.80
N LEU A 130 10.06 0.83 -11.60
CA LEU A 130 9.46 1.00 -10.26
C LEU A 130 9.41 -0.31 -9.46
N ALA A 131 9.55 -1.45 -10.13
CA ALA A 131 9.72 -2.76 -9.54
C ALA A 131 10.78 -3.53 -10.33
N GLN A 132 11.75 -4.10 -9.63
CA GLN A 132 12.72 -5.05 -10.18
C GLN A 132 12.06 -6.44 -10.37
N GLY A 133 11.00 -6.49 -11.16
CA GLY A 133 10.30 -7.72 -11.47
C GLY A 133 9.92 -7.74 -12.94
N GLN A 134 10.45 -8.71 -13.69
CA GLN A 134 10.05 -8.98 -15.08
C GLN A 134 8.62 -9.54 -15.07
N THR A 135 7.60 -8.70 -15.05
CA THR A 135 6.23 -9.17 -15.20
C THR A 135 5.63 -8.69 -16.52
N LYS A 136 5.25 -9.64 -17.39
CA LYS A 136 4.28 -9.42 -18.46
C LYS A 136 2.92 -9.13 -17.83
N GLY A 137 2.74 -7.92 -17.25
CA GLY A 137 1.52 -7.51 -16.55
C GLY A 137 0.76 -6.45 -17.33
N ARG A 138 -0.55 -6.40 -17.12
CA ARG A 138 -1.38 -5.28 -17.59
C ARG A 138 -0.95 -4.00 -16.86
N THR A 139 -1.15 -2.82 -17.46
CA THR A 139 -0.82 -1.51 -16.84
C THR A 139 -1.32 -1.40 -15.40
N ARG A 140 -2.50 -1.97 -15.10
CA ARG A 140 -3.07 -2.03 -13.75
C ARG A 140 -2.19 -2.78 -12.75
N ASP A 141 -1.52 -3.83 -13.20
CA ASP A 141 -0.68 -4.67 -12.34
C ASP A 141 0.57 -3.87 -11.94
N HIS A 142 1.17 -3.15 -12.87
CA HIS A 142 2.29 -2.25 -12.61
C HIS A 142 1.92 -1.09 -11.68
N LEU A 143 0.73 -0.50 -11.84
CA LEU A 143 0.28 0.60 -10.98
C LEU A 143 -0.01 0.12 -9.55
N SER A 144 -0.64 -1.05 -9.37
CA SER A 144 -0.90 -1.61 -8.03
C SER A 144 0.39 -2.03 -7.32
N GLU A 145 1.35 -2.58 -8.07
CA GLU A 145 2.68 -2.91 -7.58
C GLU A 145 3.45 -1.64 -7.18
N ALA A 146 3.43 -0.60 -8.02
CA ALA A 146 4.03 0.69 -7.71
C ALA A 146 3.45 1.32 -6.43
N ALA A 147 2.13 1.23 -6.23
CA ALA A 147 1.48 1.69 -5.02
C ALA A 147 1.76 0.78 -3.80
N GLY A 148 2.28 -0.43 -4.00
CA GLY A 148 2.51 -1.41 -2.93
C GLY A 148 1.22 -1.91 -2.29
N VAL A 149 0.13 -2.02 -3.08
CA VAL A 149 -1.17 -2.51 -2.62
C VAL A 149 -1.69 -3.64 -3.50
N SER A 150 -2.62 -4.45 -2.97
CA SER A 150 -3.25 -5.50 -3.76
C SER A 150 -4.10 -4.92 -4.91
N HIS A 151 -4.25 -5.66 -6.00
CA HIS A 151 -5.10 -5.27 -7.14
C HIS A 151 -6.54 -4.92 -6.72
N GLY A 152 -7.10 -5.64 -5.74
CA GLY A 152 -8.42 -5.36 -5.20
C GLY A 152 -8.49 -4.01 -4.49
N THR A 153 -7.52 -3.72 -3.63
CA THR A 153 -7.40 -2.44 -2.92
C THR A 153 -7.17 -1.29 -3.91
N PHE A 154 -6.28 -1.49 -4.90
CA PHE A 154 -6.02 -0.49 -5.95
C PHE A 154 -7.29 -0.13 -6.71
N ALA A 155 -8.06 -1.13 -7.14
CA ALA A 155 -9.29 -0.89 -7.91
C ALA A 155 -10.36 -0.16 -7.10
N LYS A 156 -10.53 -0.50 -5.80
CA LYS A 156 -11.45 0.20 -4.90
C LYS A 156 -11.01 1.64 -4.64
N ALA A 157 -9.74 1.84 -4.33
CA ALA A 157 -9.20 3.18 -4.11
C ALA A 157 -9.27 4.05 -5.38
N LYS A 158 -8.99 3.49 -6.57
CA LYS A 158 -9.15 4.20 -7.84
C LYS A 158 -10.58 4.68 -8.06
N LYS A 159 -11.60 3.83 -7.77
CA LYS A 159 -13.00 4.25 -7.87
C LYS A 159 -13.31 5.36 -6.87
N LEU A 160 -12.80 5.29 -5.63
CA LEU A 160 -12.98 6.34 -4.63
C LEU A 160 -12.35 7.67 -5.06
N VAL A 161 -11.16 7.65 -5.64
CA VAL A 161 -10.52 8.87 -6.19
C VAL A 161 -11.37 9.52 -7.27
N GLN A 162 -12.06 8.72 -8.11
CA GLN A 162 -12.86 9.19 -9.21
C GLN A 162 -14.28 9.64 -8.82
N SER A 163 -14.91 8.97 -7.85
CA SER A 163 -16.35 9.08 -7.60
C SER A 163 -16.73 9.52 -6.19
N ALA A 164 -15.82 9.47 -5.19
CA ALA A 164 -16.12 9.89 -3.83
C ALA A 164 -16.16 11.42 -3.73
N ASP A 165 -16.97 11.92 -2.79
CA ASP A 165 -17.01 13.33 -2.41
C ASP A 165 -15.71 13.78 -1.72
N GLU A 166 -15.43 15.08 -1.68
CA GLU A 166 -14.20 15.62 -1.13
C GLU A 166 -14.07 15.41 0.41
N GLU A 167 -15.19 15.28 1.12
CA GLU A 167 -15.17 14.99 2.54
C GLU A 167 -14.68 13.57 2.79
N THR A 168 -15.24 12.58 2.10
CA THR A 168 -14.78 11.18 2.13
C THR A 168 -13.31 11.06 1.72
N LYS A 169 -12.87 11.79 0.69
CA LYS A 169 -11.46 11.82 0.29
C LYS A 169 -10.56 12.39 1.37
N ARG A 170 -11.00 13.42 2.09
CA ARG A 170 -10.26 14.02 3.21
C ARG A 170 -10.12 13.03 4.36
N GLU A 171 -11.20 12.33 4.73
CA GLU A 171 -11.18 11.30 5.75
C GLU A 171 -10.27 10.11 5.39
N LEU A 172 -10.29 9.70 4.12
CA LEU A 172 -9.39 8.67 3.59
C LEU A 172 -7.92 9.08 3.65
N ARG A 173 -7.60 10.34 3.29
CA ARG A 173 -6.25 10.89 3.43
C ARG A 173 -5.82 10.96 4.89
N ALA A 174 -6.72 11.33 5.80
CA ALA A 174 -6.47 11.37 7.24
C ALA A 174 -6.41 9.97 7.90
N GLY A 175 -6.73 8.89 7.15
CA GLY A 175 -6.77 7.53 7.69
C GLY A 175 -7.92 7.26 8.66
N LYS A 176 -8.90 8.18 8.79
CA LYS A 176 -10.09 8.02 9.66
C LYS A 176 -11.02 6.93 9.17
N VAL A 177 -11.08 6.75 7.84
CA VAL A 177 -11.90 5.73 7.19
C VAL A 177 -11.01 4.84 6.32
N THR A 178 -11.28 3.53 6.32
CA THR A 178 -10.55 2.58 5.48
C THR A 178 -11.10 2.55 4.05
N VAL A 179 -10.23 2.22 3.07
CA VAL A 179 -10.62 2.08 1.65
C VAL A 179 -11.82 1.13 1.47
N ASN A 180 -11.85 0.02 2.23
CA ASN A 180 -12.96 -0.94 2.12
C ASN A 180 -14.28 -0.36 2.62
N ARG A 181 -14.26 0.35 3.76
CA ARG A 181 -15.47 0.96 4.33
C ARG A 181 -16.01 2.05 3.42
N ALA A 182 -15.16 3.01 3.02
CA ALA A 182 -15.57 4.08 2.12
C ALA A 182 -16.11 3.55 0.78
N TYR A 183 -15.49 2.49 0.24
CA TYR A 183 -15.97 1.85 -1.00
C TYR A 183 -17.34 1.19 -0.82
N THR A 184 -17.61 0.56 0.32
CA THR A 184 -18.92 -0.02 0.63
C THR A 184 -19.98 1.08 0.74
N GLU A 185 -19.70 2.15 1.47
CA GLU A 185 -20.59 3.31 1.61
C GLU A 185 -20.88 4.00 0.27
N LEU A 186 -19.86 4.13 -0.60
CA LEU A 186 -20.04 4.66 -1.95
C LEU A 186 -21.00 3.78 -2.77
N LEU A 187 -20.81 2.46 -2.74
CA LEU A 187 -21.67 1.54 -3.47
C LEU A 187 -23.10 1.49 -2.89
N GLU A 188 -23.26 1.59 -1.59
CA GLU A 188 -24.57 1.66 -0.94
C GLU A 188 -25.30 2.95 -1.37
N LYS A 189 -24.61 4.09 -1.50
CA LYS A 189 -25.18 5.34 -2.03
C LYS A 189 -25.50 5.25 -3.52
N GLU A 190 -24.63 4.68 -4.34
CA GLU A 190 -24.85 4.52 -5.80
C GLU A 190 -26.05 3.63 -6.12
N HIS A 191 -26.34 2.64 -5.26
CA HIS A 191 -27.41 1.65 -5.44
C HIS A 191 -28.55 1.85 -4.42
N GLU A 192 -28.73 3.07 -3.92
CA GLU A 192 -29.81 3.37 -2.99
C GLU A 192 -31.17 3.14 -3.65
N GLY A 193 -32.02 2.34 -3.01
CA GLY A 193 -33.34 1.95 -3.53
C GLY A 193 -33.33 0.68 -4.41
N GLU A 194 -32.17 0.17 -4.80
CA GLU A 194 -32.11 -1.09 -5.54
C GLU A 194 -32.29 -2.30 -4.60
N THR A 195 -33.02 -3.32 -5.10
CA THR A 195 -33.28 -4.57 -4.37
C THR A 195 -32.63 -5.77 -5.08
N LYS A 196 -32.37 -6.81 -4.32
CA LYS A 196 -31.85 -8.09 -4.81
C LYS A 196 -32.46 -9.26 -4.08
N ILE A 197 -32.74 -10.35 -4.81
CA ILE A 197 -33.26 -11.59 -4.22
C ILE A 197 -32.07 -12.39 -3.66
N CYS A 198 -32.16 -12.75 -2.37
CA CYS A 198 -31.16 -13.60 -1.73
C CYS A 198 -31.30 -15.04 -2.26
N GLU A 199 -30.20 -15.64 -2.71
CA GLU A 199 -30.20 -17.01 -3.25
C GLU A 199 -30.60 -18.07 -2.20
N ARG A 200 -30.38 -17.81 -0.90
CA ARG A 200 -30.64 -18.74 0.18
C ARG A 200 -32.07 -18.62 0.72
N CYS A 201 -32.46 -17.45 1.24
CA CYS A 201 -33.78 -17.26 1.82
C CYS A 201 -34.85 -16.88 0.78
N LYS A 202 -34.47 -16.65 -0.48
CA LYS A 202 -35.38 -16.28 -1.59
C LYS A 202 -36.20 -15.02 -1.36
N GLN A 203 -35.83 -14.22 -0.35
CA GLN A 203 -36.46 -12.94 -0.06
C GLN A 203 -35.80 -11.82 -0.85
N GLU A 204 -36.61 -10.90 -1.35
CA GLU A 204 -36.15 -9.65 -1.90
C GLU A 204 -35.77 -8.69 -0.78
N LYS A 205 -34.54 -8.18 -0.81
CA LYS A 205 -33.99 -7.29 0.21
C LYS A 205 -33.24 -6.15 -0.47
N PRO A 206 -33.10 -4.97 0.19
CA PRO A 206 -32.28 -3.88 -0.34
C PRO A 206 -30.83 -4.32 -0.46
N LEU A 207 -30.10 -3.76 -1.42
CA LEU A 207 -28.69 -4.10 -1.66
C LEU A 207 -27.81 -3.87 -0.43
N SER A 208 -28.15 -2.91 0.45
CA SER A 208 -27.49 -2.69 1.73
C SER A 208 -27.54 -3.89 2.70
N ALA A 209 -28.49 -4.82 2.50
CA ALA A 209 -28.57 -6.07 3.27
C ALA A 209 -27.59 -7.16 2.80
N PHE A 210 -26.81 -6.90 1.75
CA PHE A 210 -25.81 -7.82 1.22
C PHE A 210 -24.40 -7.31 1.51
N SER A 211 -23.46 -8.22 1.76
CA SER A 211 -22.06 -7.88 1.96
C SER A 211 -21.35 -7.70 0.61
N ILE A 212 -20.27 -6.92 0.61
CA ILE A 212 -19.34 -6.84 -0.51
C ILE A 212 -18.06 -7.55 -0.07
N PRO A 213 -17.80 -8.78 -0.56
CA PRO A 213 -16.60 -9.51 -0.21
C PRO A 213 -15.34 -8.73 -0.58
N SER A 214 -14.30 -8.81 0.25
CA SER A 214 -13.05 -8.06 0.04
C SER A 214 -12.36 -8.34 -1.30
N ASN A 215 -12.57 -9.54 -1.84
CA ASN A 215 -12.03 -10.00 -3.13
C ASN A 215 -12.96 -9.75 -4.33
N ARG A 216 -14.16 -9.21 -4.11
CA ARG A 216 -15.15 -8.91 -5.18
C ARG A 216 -15.49 -7.42 -5.21
N ARG A 217 -16.04 -6.97 -6.33
CA ARG A 217 -16.48 -5.59 -6.56
C ARG A 217 -18.02 -5.46 -6.65
N SER A 218 -18.71 -6.52 -6.31
CA SER A 218 -20.17 -6.62 -6.37
C SER A 218 -20.72 -7.21 -5.07
N PHE A 219 -21.98 -6.93 -4.81
CA PHE A 219 -22.71 -7.49 -3.68
C PHE A 219 -22.77 -9.03 -3.73
N SER A 220 -22.69 -9.66 -2.56
CA SER A 220 -22.85 -11.09 -2.37
C SER A 220 -24.19 -11.58 -2.94
N SER A 221 -24.28 -12.86 -3.29
CA SER A 221 -25.56 -13.48 -3.69
C SER A 221 -26.43 -13.87 -2.50
N VAL A 222 -25.84 -13.88 -1.30
CA VAL A 222 -26.48 -14.25 -0.04
C VAL A 222 -26.53 -13.03 0.88
N CYS A 223 -27.66 -12.77 1.55
CA CYS A 223 -27.80 -11.64 2.47
C CYS A 223 -27.00 -11.87 3.76
N ARG A 224 -26.64 -10.76 4.45
CA ARG A 224 -25.81 -10.76 5.68
C ARG A 224 -26.36 -11.67 6.78
N ASP A 225 -27.69 -11.79 6.90
CA ASP A 225 -28.31 -12.67 7.90
C ASP A 225 -28.05 -14.14 7.57
N CYS A 226 -28.25 -14.54 6.32
CA CYS A 226 -27.95 -15.90 5.87
C CYS A 226 -26.43 -16.21 5.90
N GLU A 227 -25.54 -15.24 5.66
CA GLU A 227 -24.08 -15.39 5.81
C GLU A 227 -23.70 -15.66 7.27
N LYS A 228 -24.32 -14.95 8.23
CA LYS A 228 -24.10 -15.19 9.66
C LYS A 228 -24.52 -16.59 10.08
N GLU A 229 -25.67 -17.07 9.60
CA GLU A 229 -26.14 -18.44 9.87
C GLU A 229 -25.20 -19.49 9.29
N ILE A 230 -24.71 -19.30 8.05
CA ILE A 230 -23.72 -20.20 7.43
C ILE A 230 -22.45 -20.25 8.28
N SER A 231 -21.96 -19.09 8.72
CA SER A 231 -20.76 -18.98 9.52
C SER A 231 -20.93 -19.62 10.91
N ALA A 232 -22.11 -19.50 11.52
CA ALA A 232 -22.41 -20.10 12.82
C ALA A 232 -22.45 -21.64 12.73
N VAL A 233 -23.10 -22.19 11.69
CA VAL A 233 -23.13 -23.64 11.43
C VAL A 233 -21.73 -24.18 11.15
N ALA A 234 -20.92 -23.47 10.36
CA ALA A 234 -19.54 -23.87 10.08
C ALA A 234 -18.66 -23.89 11.34
N LYS A 235 -18.83 -22.91 12.24
CA LYS A 235 -18.12 -22.87 13.53
C LYS A 235 -18.52 -24.03 14.43
N SER A 236 -19.83 -24.31 14.58
CA SER A 236 -20.31 -25.41 15.41
C SER A 236 -19.84 -26.77 14.87
N ALA A 237 -19.79 -26.94 13.55
CA ALA A 237 -19.26 -28.16 12.94
C ALA A 237 -17.75 -28.33 13.18
N ALA A 238 -16.97 -27.24 13.11
CA ALA A 238 -15.54 -27.26 13.40
C ALA A 238 -15.25 -27.55 14.88
N GLU A 239 -16.04 -26.99 15.79
CA GLU A 239 -15.93 -27.28 17.24
C GLU A 239 -16.33 -28.72 17.58
N ALA A 240 -17.31 -29.28 16.89
CA ALA A 240 -17.70 -30.69 17.04
C ALA A 240 -16.63 -31.67 16.52
N ALA A 241 -15.93 -31.29 15.45
CA ALA A 241 -14.81 -32.08 14.88
C ALA A 241 -13.53 -32.00 15.72
N ALA A 242 -13.39 -30.96 16.56
CA ALA A 242 -12.20 -30.74 17.40
C ALA A 242 -12.28 -31.40 18.79
N LYS A 243 -13.40 -32.11 19.14
CA LYS A 243 -13.44 -32.91 20.38
C LYS A 243 -12.72 -34.23 20.17
N PRO A 244 -11.59 -34.52 20.87
CA PRO A 244 -10.99 -35.84 20.85
C PRO A 244 -11.94 -36.86 21.51
N ALA A 245 -12.13 -38.00 20.85
CA ALA A 245 -12.82 -39.15 21.42
C ALA A 245 -11.90 -39.75 22.51
N ASP A 246 -12.21 -39.39 23.76
CA ASP A 246 -11.58 -39.97 24.94
C ASP A 246 -12.42 -41.19 25.37
N THR A 247 -12.15 -42.34 24.78
CA THR A 247 -12.54 -43.64 25.33
C THR A 247 -11.77 -44.75 24.59
N ALA A 248 -10.56 -45.05 25.07
CA ALA A 248 -9.99 -46.38 24.83
C ALA A 248 -9.49 -46.93 26.16
N ALA A 249 -10.16 -48.02 26.56
CA ALA A 249 -9.91 -48.80 27.74
C ALA A 249 -8.50 -49.34 27.83
N LYS A 250 -7.98 -49.36 29.05
CA LYS A 250 -6.78 -50.02 29.52
C LYS A 250 -6.91 -51.54 29.34
N PRO A 251 -5.92 -52.26 28.87
CA PRO A 251 -5.68 -53.65 29.27
C PRO A 251 -4.56 -53.78 30.28
N ALA A 252 -4.74 -54.70 31.19
CA ALA A 252 -3.96 -55.01 32.36
C ALA A 252 -2.63 -55.68 32.09
N ASP A 253 -1.77 -55.56 33.08
CA ASP A 253 -0.50 -56.23 33.34
C ASP A 253 -0.38 -57.69 32.89
N THR A 254 0.80 -58.02 32.32
CA THR A 254 1.51 -59.23 32.80
C THR A 254 3.02 -59.08 32.62
N ALA A 255 3.72 -59.32 33.67
CA ALA A 255 5.18 -59.25 33.87
C ALA A 255 5.95 -60.32 33.11
N ALA A 256 7.15 -59.98 32.68
CA ALA A 256 8.36 -60.81 32.82
C ALA A 256 9.61 -60.03 32.38
N LYS A 257 10.55 -59.89 33.33
CA LYS A 257 11.97 -59.70 33.13
C LYS A 257 12.58 -61.10 33.13
N PRO A 258 13.85 -61.43 32.71
CA PRO A 258 15.07 -60.64 32.85
C PRO A 258 16.15 -60.79 31.74
N ALA A 259 17.26 -60.15 32.04
CA ALA A 259 18.69 -60.43 31.80
C ALA A 259 19.44 -59.76 30.67
N ASP A 260 20.27 -58.82 31.08
CA ASP A 260 21.74 -58.66 30.93
C ASP A 260 22.43 -59.18 29.66
N ILE A 261 23.25 -58.28 29.09
CA ILE A 261 24.71 -58.36 28.86
C ILE A 261 25.14 -57.12 28.05
N ALA A 262 25.83 -56.22 28.67
CA ALA A 262 27.26 -55.88 28.71
C ALA A 262 27.93 -55.49 27.37
N ALA A 263 28.45 -54.31 27.42
CA ALA A 263 29.82 -53.88 27.13
C ALA A 263 30.23 -53.39 25.72
N SER A 264 30.71 -52.21 25.80
CA SER A 264 31.99 -51.65 25.27
C SER A 264 31.91 -51.09 23.84
N SER A 265 32.33 -49.95 23.53
CA SER A 265 33.50 -49.15 23.77
C SER A 265 33.52 -48.01 22.69
N GLU A 266 33.77 -46.81 23.12
CA GLU A 266 34.30 -45.67 22.31
C GLU A 266 35.70 -45.98 21.78
N PRO A 267 36.42 -45.11 21.08
CA PRO A 267 36.24 -43.73 20.51
C PRO A 267 36.94 -43.54 19.13
N PRO A 268 37.55 -42.42 18.73
CA PRO A 268 37.12 -41.04 18.53
C PRO A 268 37.39 -40.48 17.10
N CYS A 269 37.10 -39.18 16.93
CA CYS A 269 37.49 -38.27 15.85
C CYS A 269 38.97 -38.37 15.38
N PRO A 270 39.30 -37.85 14.16
CA PRO A 270 39.67 -36.46 14.07
C PRO A 270 39.27 -35.73 12.77
N ILE A 271 39.19 -34.41 12.88
CA ILE A 271 39.33 -33.40 11.83
C ILE A 271 40.83 -33.33 11.45
N PRO A 272 41.22 -33.05 10.19
CA PRO A 272 41.59 -31.70 9.79
C PRO A 272 41.44 -31.40 8.30
N GLY A 273 41.54 -30.05 8.00
CA GLY A 273 41.92 -29.51 6.75
C GLY A 273 41.15 -28.23 6.43
#